data_176587bb6b41e04a151f4b7ceaa64ac7
#
_entry.id   176587bb6b41e04a151f4b7ceaa64ac7
#
_cell.length_a   1.000
_cell.length_b   1.000
_cell.length_c   1.000
_cell.angle_alpha   90.00
_cell.angle_beta   90.00
_cell.angle_gamma   90.00
#
_symmetry.space_group_name_H-M   'P 1'
#
loop_
_entity.id
_entity.type
_entity.pdbx_description
1 polymer ?
#
loop_
_entity_poly.entity_id
_entity_poly.type
_entity_poly.pdbx_seq_one_letter_code
_entity_poly.pdbx_strand_id
1 'polypeptide(L)'
;PPPAPPPPAADGFSGVAPGVQIIAIRQSSRAFSPKDAFGGDQDPATRRKAGDIRTMARAIVHAANLGAAVINISEVSCMSATNIIDQRELGAAIRYAAVERNAVIVAAAGNSGESGNSDCKQNPVYDPLTPNDPRDWAGVTTVVTPAWFSDYVMTVGAVDATGAPLDTSMAGPWVSLAAPGTDIESVSPREDGLMNAVEGRDNTMVAPVGTSFSAAIVSGVAALVRAKYPQLTAHQVINRMLATARAPGRGVDNRVGHGIIDPVAALTYDIAPGEPVGPQRLSSPLVLAPPKVGRDMTAVWVAAGGVGALAVVCSAVLGSAALMRSRGQR
;
A
#
# COMPACT_ATOMS: atom_id res chain seq x y z
N PRO A 1 -0.24 35.54 15.49
CA PRO A 1 -1.52 35.15 14.90
C PRO A 1 -1.25 34.32 13.64
N PRO A 2 -2.01 33.25 13.36
CA PRO A 2 -1.87 32.55 12.09
C PRO A 2 -2.12 33.53 10.94
N PRO A 3 -1.44 33.35 9.79
CA PRO A 3 -1.70 34.18 8.61
C PRO A 3 -3.17 34.07 8.22
N ALA A 4 -3.77 35.15 7.75
CA ALA A 4 -5.14 35.12 7.25
C ALA A 4 -5.26 34.07 6.13
N PRO A 5 -6.36 33.33 6.09
CA PRO A 5 -6.59 32.38 5.00
C PRO A 5 -6.54 33.14 3.65
N PRO A 6 -5.94 32.52 2.62
CA PRO A 6 -5.96 33.12 1.29
C PRO A 6 -7.40 33.39 0.84
N PRO A 7 -7.66 34.45 0.06
CA PRO A 7 -8.99 34.68 -0.49
C PRO A 7 -9.40 33.44 -1.30
N PRO A 8 -10.70 33.08 -1.28
CA PRO A 8 -11.20 31.96 -2.08
C PRO A 8 -10.80 32.19 -3.54
N ALA A 9 -10.33 31.15 -4.21
CA ALA A 9 -10.03 31.20 -5.63
C ALA A 9 -11.27 31.62 -6.41
N ALA A 10 -11.08 32.36 -7.51
CA ALA A 10 -12.18 32.90 -8.31
C ALA A 10 -13.13 31.82 -8.88
N ASP A 11 -12.65 30.57 -8.94
CA ASP A 11 -13.38 29.38 -9.39
C ASP A 11 -14.07 28.59 -8.24
N GLY A 12 -13.95 29.06 -7.01
CA GLY A 12 -14.50 28.39 -5.82
C GLY A 12 -13.68 27.18 -5.34
N PHE A 13 -12.53 26.86 -5.96
CA PHE A 13 -11.66 25.78 -5.51
C PHE A 13 -11.06 26.08 -4.13
N SER A 14 -11.09 25.09 -3.25
CA SER A 14 -10.40 25.15 -1.97
C SER A 14 -9.76 23.78 -1.68
N GLY A 15 -8.49 23.79 -1.31
CA GLY A 15 -7.84 22.59 -0.78
C GLY A 15 -8.53 22.12 0.51
N VAL A 16 -8.33 20.84 0.87
CA VAL A 16 -8.95 20.23 2.07
C VAL A 16 -8.61 21.02 3.34
N ALA A 17 -7.39 21.52 3.46
CA ALA A 17 -6.92 22.32 4.61
C ALA A 17 -6.11 23.53 4.14
N PRO A 18 -6.76 24.57 3.62
CA PRO A 18 -6.08 25.69 2.95
C PRO A 18 -5.20 26.52 3.88
N GLY A 19 -5.43 26.50 5.19
CA GLY A 19 -4.67 27.23 6.20
C GLY A 19 -3.41 26.55 6.71
N VAL A 20 -3.01 25.37 6.18
CA VAL A 20 -1.82 24.66 6.65
C VAL A 20 -0.53 25.25 6.07
N GLN A 21 0.54 25.15 6.85
CA GLN A 21 1.90 25.35 6.35
C GLN A 21 2.48 24.03 5.85
N ILE A 22 3.08 24.03 4.68
CA ILE A 22 3.64 22.84 4.05
C ILE A 22 5.16 22.85 4.19
N ILE A 23 5.70 21.75 4.73
CA ILE A 23 7.13 21.44 4.75
C ILE A 23 7.37 20.35 3.69
N ALA A 24 8.02 20.72 2.58
CA ALA A 24 8.35 19.78 1.52
C ALA A 24 9.73 19.16 1.77
N ILE A 25 9.79 17.83 1.86
CA ILE A 25 11.02 17.06 2.06
C ILE A 25 11.22 16.13 0.87
N ARG A 26 12.31 16.32 0.13
CA ARG A 26 12.71 15.38 -0.91
C ARG A 26 13.38 14.17 -0.26
N GLN A 27 12.67 13.04 -0.22
CA GLN A 27 13.14 11.79 0.37
C GLN A 27 14.06 11.02 -0.58
N SER A 28 13.72 10.96 -1.87
CA SER A 28 14.45 10.23 -2.90
C SER A 28 14.54 11.02 -4.21
N SER A 29 15.39 10.59 -5.13
CA SER A 29 15.47 11.15 -6.48
C SER A 29 15.92 10.05 -7.45
N ARG A 30 15.19 9.89 -8.54
CA ARG A 30 15.59 8.99 -9.63
C ARG A 30 16.75 9.55 -10.49
N ALA A 31 17.06 10.84 -10.31
CA ALA A 31 18.18 11.47 -11.02
C ALA A 31 19.56 11.11 -10.44
N PHE A 32 19.60 10.50 -9.25
CA PHE A 32 20.84 10.11 -8.58
C PHE A 32 20.80 8.64 -8.20
N SER A 33 21.91 7.94 -8.42
CA SER A 33 22.15 6.59 -7.91
C SER A 33 23.24 6.62 -6.85
N PRO A 34 23.22 5.74 -5.85
CA PRO A 34 24.33 5.60 -4.92
C PRO A 34 25.65 5.33 -5.69
N LYS A 35 26.76 5.89 -5.21
CA LYS A 35 28.08 5.76 -5.86
C LYS A 35 28.49 4.28 -6.05
N ASP A 36 28.04 3.40 -5.15
CA ASP A 36 28.33 1.96 -5.16
C ASP A 36 27.10 1.10 -5.52
N ALA A 37 26.19 1.64 -6.34
CA ALA A 37 24.93 0.95 -6.71
C ALA A 37 25.17 -0.44 -7.36
N PHE A 38 26.34 -0.68 -7.91
CA PHE A 38 26.69 -1.93 -8.63
C PHE A 38 27.79 -2.75 -7.96
N GLY A 39 28.27 -2.36 -6.77
CA GLY A 39 29.31 -3.10 -6.01
C GLY A 39 28.73 -3.97 -4.88
N GLY A 40 29.18 -5.21 -4.71
CA GLY A 40 28.82 -6.15 -3.62
C GLY A 40 27.85 -7.26 -4.01
N ASP A 41 27.67 -8.23 -3.10
CA ASP A 41 26.97 -9.50 -3.32
C ASP A 41 25.43 -9.43 -3.32
N GLN A 42 24.83 -8.26 -3.02
CA GLN A 42 23.38 -8.11 -2.99
C GLN A 42 22.83 -7.63 -4.32
N ASP A 43 21.64 -8.11 -4.67
CA ASP A 43 20.88 -7.65 -5.83
C ASP A 43 20.69 -6.12 -5.81
N PRO A 44 20.98 -5.41 -6.93
CA PRO A 44 20.87 -3.95 -7.04
C PRO A 44 19.48 -3.40 -6.68
N ALA A 45 18.41 -4.12 -6.99
CA ALA A 45 17.04 -3.72 -6.65
C ALA A 45 16.82 -3.76 -5.14
N THR A 46 17.28 -4.80 -4.48
CA THR A 46 17.21 -4.94 -3.01
C THR A 46 18.01 -3.83 -2.30
N ARG A 47 19.21 -3.50 -2.80
CA ARG A 47 20.00 -2.37 -2.24
C ARG A 47 19.32 -1.03 -2.42
N ARG A 48 18.70 -0.79 -3.57
CA ARG A 48 17.94 0.44 -3.79
C ARG A 48 16.80 0.56 -2.80
N LYS A 49 15.98 -0.49 -2.63
CA LYS A 49 14.88 -0.52 -1.67
C LYS A 49 15.36 -0.29 -0.23
N ALA A 50 16.46 -0.93 0.16
CA ALA A 50 17.05 -0.70 1.48
C ALA A 50 17.52 0.76 1.66
N GLY A 51 18.07 1.36 0.59
CA GLY A 51 18.41 2.77 0.55
C GLY A 51 17.19 3.68 0.71
N ASP A 52 16.13 3.41 -0.03
CA ASP A 52 14.88 4.17 0.02
C ASP A 52 14.22 4.08 1.41
N ILE A 53 14.20 2.90 2.03
CA ILE A 53 13.70 2.68 3.40
C ILE A 53 14.51 3.49 4.41
N ARG A 54 15.83 3.51 4.29
CA ARG A 54 16.71 4.27 5.18
C ARG A 54 16.54 5.79 5.00
N THR A 55 16.42 6.27 3.77
CA THR A 55 16.18 7.70 3.52
C THR A 55 14.80 8.12 3.97
N MET A 56 13.79 7.25 3.88
CA MET A 56 12.45 7.47 4.44
C MET A 56 12.51 7.62 5.96
N ALA A 57 13.23 6.75 6.66
CA ALA A 57 13.42 6.87 8.11
C ALA A 57 14.00 8.24 8.50
N ARG A 58 15.04 8.68 7.80
CA ARG A 58 15.66 10.00 8.02
C ARG A 58 14.72 11.15 7.72
N ALA A 59 13.92 11.06 6.65
CA ALA A 59 12.94 12.08 6.28
C ALA A 59 11.83 12.21 7.34
N ILE A 60 11.34 11.10 7.89
CA ILE A 60 10.34 11.08 8.96
C ILE A 60 10.90 11.76 10.23
N VAL A 61 12.11 11.39 10.66
CA VAL A 61 12.76 12.04 11.81
C VAL A 61 12.96 13.54 11.57
N HIS A 62 13.38 13.92 10.37
CA HIS A 62 13.57 15.31 10.02
C HIS A 62 12.26 16.11 10.06
N ALA A 63 11.18 15.58 9.46
CA ALA A 63 9.85 16.19 9.52
C ALA A 63 9.36 16.35 10.96
N ALA A 64 9.50 15.30 11.78
CA ALA A 64 9.12 15.32 13.19
C ALA A 64 9.92 16.37 13.99
N ASN A 65 11.22 16.52 13.73
CA ASN A 65 12.07 17.51 14.37
C ASN A 65 11.77 18.95 13.94
N LEU A 66 11.27 19.15 12.73
CA LEU A 66 10.74 20.44 12.26
C LEU A 66 9.36 20.78 12.86
N GLY A 67 8.78 19.87 13.66
CA GLY A 67 7.50 20.10 14.32
C GLY A 67 6.29 19.82 13.44
N ALA A 68 6.43 19.00 12.38
CA ALA A 68 5.30 18.60 11.55
C ALA A 68 4.24 17.90 12.39
N ALA A 69 3.03 18.45 12.43
CA ALA A 69 1.89 17.85 13.16
C ALA A 69 1.27 16.68 12.40
N VAL A 70 1.40 16.68 11.06
CA VAL A 70 0.98 15.61 10.16
C VAL A 70 2.11 15.35 9.16
N ILE A 71 2.44 14.09 8.93
CA ILE A 71 3.46 13.66 7.96
C ILE A 71 2.76 12.83 6.89
N ASN A 72 2.67 13.35 5.66
CA ASN A 72 2.16 12.63 4.50
C ASN A 72 3.28 11.88 3.79
N ILE A 73 3.09 10.59 3.52
CA ILE A 73 4.05 9.75 2.82
C ILE A 73 3.34 9.10 1.62
N SER A 74 3.54 9.67 0.44
CA SER A 74 2.98 9.15 -0.82
C SER A 74 3.95 8.21 -1.56
N GLU A 75 5.09 7.91 -0.96
CA GLU A 75 6.10 6.95 -1.45
C GLU A 75 5.98 5.63 -0.70
N VAL A 76 6.07 4.52 -1.44
CA VAL A 76 6.02 3.18 -0.86
C VAL A 76 7.13 2.29 -1.42
N SER A 77 7.59 1.34 -0.61
CA SER A 77 8.42 0.23 -1.03
C SER A 77 7.68 -1.07 -0.84
N CYS A 78 7.51 -1.84 -1.91
CA CYS A 78 6.89 -3.16 -1.87
C CYS A 78 7.96 -4.25 -1.89
N MET A 79 7.73 -5.31 -1.11
CA MET A 79 8.62 -6.45 -1.03
C MET A 79 7.84 -7.74 -0.76
N SER A 80 8.40 -8.87 -1.17
CA SER A 80 7.81 -10.16 -0.84
C SER A 80 7.75 -10.37 0.67
N ALA A 81 6.64 -10.89 1.17
CA ALA A 81 6.50 -11.27 2.57
C ALA A 81 7.51 -12.36 3.01
N THR A 82 8.05 -13.13 2.04
CA THR A 82 9.08 -14.15 2.30
C THR A 82 10.51 -13.62 2.26
N ASN A 83 10.71 -12.35 1.86
CA ASN A 83 12.04 -11.71 1.78
C ASN A 83 11.94 -10.24 2.19
N ILE A 84 11.79 -10.03 3.50
CA ILE A 84 11.62 -8.69 4.08
C ILE A 84 12.99 -8.07 4.34
N ILE A 85 13.20 -6.86 3.83
CA ILE A 85 14.37 -6.04 4.13
C ILE A 85 14.29 -5.56 5.58
N ASP A 86 15.42 -5.43 6.26
CA ASP A 86 15.48 -4.88 7.64
C ASP A 86 14.93 -3.44 7.69
N GLN A 87 13.93 -3.24 8.53
CA GLN A 87 13.19 -1.98 8.69
C GLN A 87 13.22 -1.46 10.13
N ARG A 88 14.12 -1.95 10.97
CA ARG A 88 14.19 -1.53 12.38
C ARG A 88 14.43 -0.04 12.53
N GLU A 89 15.31 0.55 11.70
CA GLU A 89 15.58 1.99 11.68
C GLU A 89 14.30 2.77 11.31
N LEU A 90 13.56 2.31 10.31
CA LEU A 90 12.28 2.92 9.91
C LEU A 90 11.22 2.79 11.00
N GLY A 91 11.08 1.62 11.62
CA GLY A 91 10.14 1.41 12.71
C GLY A 91 10.44 2.31 13.92
N ALA A 92 11.71 2.49 14.26
CA ALA A 92 12.14 3.41 15.30
C ALA A 92 11.83 4.88 14.96
N ALA A 93 12.06 5.29 13.70
CA ALA A 93 11.73 6.63 13.22
C ALA A 93 10.22 6.92 13.25
N ILE A 94 9.40 5.96 12.82
CA ILE A 94 7.93 6.04 12.86
C ILE A 94 7.45 6.17 14.30
N ARG A 95 7.91 5.29 15.19
CA ARG A 95 7.55 5.35 16.61
C ARG A 95 7.96 6.69 17.24
N TYR A 96 9.18 7.16 16.97
CA TYR A 96 9.66 8.45 17.44
C TYR A 96 8.72 9.58 16.99
N ALA A 97 8.38 9.64 15.71
CA ALA A 97 7.51 10.68 15.17
C ALA A 97 6.09 10.61 15.77
N ALA A 98 5.51 9.40 15.84
CA ALA A 98 4.13 9.23 16.30
C ALA A 98 3.98 9.39 17.82
N VAL A 99 4.89 8.84 18.62
CA VAL A 99 4.75 8.77 20.08
C VAL A 99 5.46 9.94 20.76
N GLU A 100 6.71 10.21 20.40
CA GLU A 100 7.51 11.21 21.11
C GLU A 100 7.32 12.62 20.56
N ARG A 101 7.05 12.72 19.24
CA ARG A 101 6.80 14.02 18.57
C ARG A 101 5.32 14.27 18.30
N ASN A 102 4.45 13.33 18.64
CA ASN A 102 3.01 13.44 18.49
C ASN A 102 2.55 13.79 17.07
N ALA A 103 3.25 13.30 16.04
CA ALA A 103 2.92 13.53 14.64
C ALA A 103 1.98 12.43 14.10
N VAL A 104 0.90 12.82 13.45
CA VAL A 104 0.04 11.88 12.72
C VAL A 104 0.76 11.48 11.43
N ILE A 105 1.01 10.20 11.25
CA ILE A 105 1.65 9.68 10.03
C ILE A 105 0.58 9.08 9.13
N VAL A 106 0.46 9.60 7.91
CA VAL A 106 -0.46 9.14 6.88
C VAL A 106 0.34 8.59 5.71
N ALA A 107 0.06 7.39 5.28
CA ALA A 107 0.76 6.80 4.15
C ALA A 107 -0.19 6.25 3.09
N ALA A 108 0.24 6.30 1.83
CA ALA A 108 -0.45 5.62 0.73
C ALA A 108 -0.40 4.10 0.91
N ALA A 109 -1.48 3.39 0.53
CA ALA A 109 -1.49 1.93 0.54
C ALA A 109 -0.58 1.33 -0.55
N GLY A 110 -0.23 2.11 -1.57
CA GLY A 110 0.51 1.66 -2.74
C GLY A 110 -0.41 1.36 -3.92
N ASN A 111 0.19 1.28 -5.12
CA ASN A 111 -0.54 1.00 -6.35
C ASN A 111 0.08 -0.19 -7.06
N SER A 112 -0.74 -1.16 -7.45
CA SER A 112 -0.36 -2.34 -8.24
C SER A 112 -0.56 -2.09 -9.74
N GLY A 113 -0.03 -2.97 -10.58
CA GLY A 113 -0.22 -2.93 -12.02
C GLY A 113 0.82 -2.08 -12.78
N GLU A 114 0.60 -1.87 -14.08
CA GLU A 114 1.55 -1.17 -14.97
C GLU A 114 1.73 0.31 -14.63
N SER A 115 0.71 0.93 -14.06
CA SER A 115 0.75 2.34 -13.63
C SER A 115 1.43 2.52 -12.27
N GLY A 116 1.67 1.43 -11.53
CA GLY A 116 2.27 1.43 -10.22
C GLY A 116 3.74 0.98 -10.23
N ASN A 117 4.22 0.62 -9.06
CA ASN A 117 5.52 -0.01 -8.91
C ASN A 117 5.40 -1.51 -9.29
N SER A 118 6.17 -1.99 -10.25
CA SER A 118 6.17 -3.39 -10.70
C SER A 118 6.41 -4.41 -9.58
N ASP A 119 6.99 -3.98 -8.46
CA ASP A 119 7.22 -4.81 -7.28
C ASP A 119 5.99 -4.88 -6.36
N CYS A 120 5.01 -4.00 -6.55
CA CYS A 120 3.76 -3.98 -5.79
C CYS A 120 2.75 -4.95 -6.42
N LYS A 121 2.91 -6.23 -6.10
CA LYS A 121 1.95 -7.26 -6.48
C LYS A 121 0.78 -7.27 -5.51
N GLN A 122 -0.45 -7.28 -6.05
CA GLN A 122 -1.66 -7.23 -5.25
C GLN A 122 -1.71 -8.38 -4.23
N ASN A 123 -2.08 -8.05 -3.01
CA ASN A 123 -2.42 -9.04 -2.01
C ASN A 123 -3.79 -9.67 -2.29
N PRO A 124 -4.05 -10.90 -1.82
CA PRO A 124 -5.39 -11.47 -1.86
C PRO A 124 -6.43 -10.54 -1.23
N VAL A 125 -7.60 -10.50 -1.82
CA VAL A 125 -8.76 -9.87 -1.21
C VAL A 125 -9.35 -10.83 -0.19
N TYR A 126 -10.03 -10.30 0.84
CA TYR A 126 -10.67 -11.05 1.91
C TYR A 126 -11.23 -12.42 1.49
N ASP A 127 -10.83 -13.47 2.20
CA ASP A 127 -11.38 -14.81 2.07
C ASP A 127 -12.54 -15.02 3.07
N PRO A 128 -13.79 -15.20 2.61
CA PRO A 128 -14.93 -15.46 3.49
C PRO A 128 -14.85 -16.80 4.24
N LEU A 129 -13.94 -17.70 3.84
CA LEU A 129 -13.69 -18.97 4.51
C LEU A 129 -12.82 -18.82 5.76
N THR A 130 -12.22 -17.65 5.98
CA THR A 130 -11.42 -17.34 7.16
C THR A 130 -12.06 -16.23 8.02
N PRO A 131 -13.23 -16.47 8.61
CA PRO A 131 -14.01 -15.42 9.32
C PRO A 131 -13.27 -14.84 10.53
N ASN A 132 -12.28 -15.56 11.06
CA ASN A 132 -11.46 -15.10 12.20
C ASN A 132 -10.29 -14.19 11.78
N ASP A 133 -10.07 -14.01 10.49
CA ASP A 133 -9.06 -13.10 9.92
C ASP A 133 -9.71 -12.14 8.91
N PRO A 134 -10.55 -11.20 9.36
CA PRO A 134 -11.34 -10.34 8.47
C PRO A 134 -10.47 -9.39 7.63
N ARG A 135 -9.18 -9.26 7.98
CA ARG A 135 -8.21 -8.45 7.24
C ARG A 135 -7.23 -9.27 6.42
N ASP A 136 -7.35 -10.61 6.43
CA ASP A 136 -6.53 -11.54 5.66
C ASP A 136 -5.01 -11.39 5.93
N TRP A 137 -4.63 -11.36 7.22
CA TRP A 137 -3.22 -11.35 7.62
C TRP A 137 -2.46 -12.57 7.13
N ALA A 138 -3.11 -13.73 7.16
CA ALA A 138 -2.54 -14.99 6.70
C ALA A 138 -2.32 -15.03 5.17
N GLY A 139 -3.08 -14.24 4.42
CA GLY A 139 -2.99 -14.15 2.96
C GLY A 139 -1.94 -13.18 2.42
N VAL A 140 -1.20 -12.46 3.29
CA VAL A 140 -0.24 -11.46 2.86
C VAL A 140 0.90 -12.08 2.06
N THR A 141 1.06 -11.62 0.82
CA THR A 141 2.15 -12.02 -0.08
C THR A 141 3.13 -10.88 -0.36
N THR A 142 2.65 -9.65 -0.28
CA THR A 142 3.42 -8.42 -0.51
C THR A 142 3.30 -7.51 0.71
N VAL A 143 4.41 -7.17 1.33
CA VAL A 143 4.49 -6.15 2.39
C VAL A 143 4.70 -4.80 1.76
N VAL A 144 3.91 -3.81 2.17
CA VAL A 144 4.00 -2.42 1.72
C VAL A 144 4.52 -1.55 2.85
N THR A 145 5.65 -0.89 2.63
CA THR A 145 6.32 -0.02 3.59
C THR A 145 6.15 1.44 3.18
N PRO A 146 5.79 2.36 4.10
CA PRO A 146 5.66 2.23 5.56
C PRO A 146 4.28 1.76 6.04
N ALA A 147 3.35 1.46 5.13
CA ALA A 147 1.94 1.14 5.40
C ALA A 147 1.76 0.04 6.48
N TRP A 148 2.58 -1.00 6.48
CA TRP A 148 2.44 -2.15 7.38
C TRP A 148 2.73 -1.84 8.87
N PHE A 149 3.30 -0.66 9.19
CA PHE A 149 3.45 -0.18 10.56
C PHE A 149 2.12 0.36 11.13
N SER A 150 1.05 -0.40 10.99
CA SER A 150 -0.33 0.00 11.24
C SER A 150 -0.65 0.43 12.67
N ASP A 151 0.20 0.12 13.64
CA ASP A 151 0.07 0.62 15.02
C ASP A 151 0.32 2.15 15.11
N TYR A 152 1.04 2.73 14.15
CA TYR A 152 1.45 4.13 14.15
C TYR A 152 1.12 4.88 12.86
N VAL A 153 0.93 4.16 11.76
CA VAL A 153 0.71 4.72 10.42
C VAL A 153 -0.74 4.51 10.00
N MET A 154 -1.42 5.60 9.68
CA MET A 154 -2.74 5.55 9.05
C MET A 154 -2.58 5.35 7.55
N THR A 155 -2.81 4.13 7.10
CA THR A 155 -2.67 3.76 5.70
C THR A 155 -3.94 4.00 4.92
N VAL A 156 -3.82 4.63 3.76
CA VAL A 156 -4.96 5.10 2.96
C VAL A 156 -5.06 4.35 1.64
N GLY A 157 -6.17 3.62 1.47
CA GLY A 157 -6.60 3.05 0.20
C GLY A 157 -7.29 4.08 -0.69
N ALA A 158 -7.46 3.74 -1.97
CA ALA A 158 -8.12 4.60 -2.94
C ALA A 158 -9.49 4.06 -3.37
N VAL A 159 -10.47 4.95 -3.45
CA VAL A 159 -11.80 4.70 -4.02
C VAL A 159 -12.06 5.65 -5.18
N ASP A 160 -12.98 5.28 -6.05
CA ASP A 160 -13.51 6.15 -7.11
C ASP A 160 -14.62 7.09 -6.59
N ALA A 161 -15.21 7.89 -7.47
CA ALA A 161 -16.29 8.82 -7.15
C ALA A 161 -17.58 8.13 -6.65
N THR A 162 -17.76 6.84 -6.92
CA THR A 162 -18.90 6.03 -6.41
C THR A 162 -18.63 5.44 -5.04
N GLY A 163 -17.39 5.53 -4.55
CA GLY A 163 -16.92 4.91 -3.32
C GLY A 163 -16.47 3.45 -3.51
N ALA A 164 -16.39 2.95 -4.74
CA ALA A 164 -15.84 1.62 -5.01
C ALA A 164 -14.31 1.63 -4.90
N PRO A 165 -13.71 0.62 -4.22
CA PRO A 165 -12.26 0.52 -4.12
C PRO A 165 -11.62 0.33 -5.49
N LEU A 166 -10.54 1.09 -5.79
CA LEU A 166 -9.79 0.92 -7.02
C LEU A 166 -9.06 -0.43 -7.03
N ASP A 167 -9.10 -1.13 -8.15
CA ASP A 167 -8.41 -2.43 -8.29
C ASP A 167 -6.89 -2.29 -8.22
N THR A 168 -6.37 -1.11 -8.60
CA THR A 168 -4.94 -0.79 -8.47
C THR A 168 -4.53 -0.42 -7.06
N SER A 169 -5.46 -0.07 -6.15
CA SER A 169 -5.14 0.19 -4.75
C SER A 169 -4.67 -1.09 -4.07
N MET A 170 -3.47 -1.08 -3.50
CA MET A 170 -2.94 -2.25 -2.79
C MET A 170 -3.80 -2.60 -1.59
N ALA A 171 -4.29 -3.83 -1.57
CA ALA A 171 -4.95 -4.40 -0.40
C ALA A 171 -3.92 -4.85 0.63
N GLY A 172 -4.32 -4.80 1.89
CA GLY A 172 -3.51 -5.32 2.99
C GLY A 172 -4.16 -5.10 4.34
N PRO A 173 -3.85 -5.95 5.34
CA PRO A 173 -4.48 -5.87 6.66
C PRO A 173 -4.16 -4.58 7.42
N TRP A 174 -3.18 -3.83 6.96
CA TRP A 174 -2.78 -2.51 7.49
C TRP A 174 -3.58 -1.34 6.91
N VAL A 175 -4.42 -1.53 5.87
CA VAL A 175 -5.25 -0.45 5.35
C VAL A 175 -6.19 0.04 6.44
N SER A 176 -6.06 1.32 6.79
CA SER A 176 -6.78 1.94 7.90
C SER A 176 -8.14 2.47 7.46
N LEU A 177 -8.16 3.22 6.38
CA LEU A 177 -9.35 3.78 5.74
C LEU A 177 -9.05 4.09 4.27
N ALA A 178 -10.04 4.60 3.54
CA ALA A 178 -9.88 4.99 2.14
C ALA A 178 -10.41 6.42 1.88
N ALA A 179 -9.95 7.01 0.78
CA ALA A 179 -10.41 8.30 0.30
C ALA A 179 -10.43 8.31 -1.24
N PRO A 180 -11.08 9.29 -1.89
CA PRO A 180 -11.04 9.42 -3.35
C PRO A 180 -9.61 9.42 -3.89
N GLY A 181 -9.38 8.63 -4.93
CA GLY A 181 -8.08 8.51 -5.62
C GLY A 181 -8.20 8.66 -7.13
N THR A 182 -9.39 9.08 -7.62
CA THR A 182 -9.67 9.47 -9.01
C THR A 182 -10.32 10.83 -9.03
N ASP A 183 -10.49 11.40 -10.19
CA ASP A 183 -11.14 12.70 -10.42
C ASP A 183 -10.49 13.82 -9.58
N ILE A 184 -9.18 13.77 -9.49
CA ILE A 184 -8.38 14.68 -8.68
C ILE A 184 -8.21 16.01 -9.41
N GLU A 185 -8.60 17.07 -8.74
CA GLU A 185 -8.32 18.44 -9.13
C GLU A 185 -7.41 19.11 -8.10
N SER A 186 -6.43 19.87 -8.55
CA SER A 186 -5.46 20.54 -7.69
C SER A 186 -4.90 21.81 -8.34
N VAL A 187 -4.13 22.56 -7.58
CA VAL A 187 -3.40 23.72 -8.11
C VAL A 187 -2.30 23.28 -9.09
N SER A 188 -2.13 24.04 -10.18
CA SER A 188 -1.08 23.80 -11.14
C SER A 188 0.30 24.16 -10.54
N PRO A 189 1.35 23.33 -10.73
CA PRO A 189 2.71 23.68 -10.33
C PRO A 189 3.44 24.56 -11.35
N ARG A 190 2.84 24.83 -12.53
CA ARG A 190 3.48 25.53 -13.66
C ARG A 190 2.92 26.91 -13.91
N GLU A 191 1.64 27.13 -13.60
CA GLU A 191 0.89 28.33 -13.89
C GLU A 191 -0.18 28.60 -12.84
N ASP A 192 -0.70 29.79 -12.79
CA ASP A 192 -1.85 30.11 -11.95
C ASP A 192 -3.11 29.43 -12.51
N GLY A 193 -3.73 28.60 -11.71
CA GLY A 193 -4.94 27.87 -12.07
C GLY A 193 -5.01 26.47 -11.50
N LEU A 194 -5.99 25.73 -11.96
CA LEU A 194 -6.26 24.36 -11.56
C LEU A 194 -5.80 23.39 -12.64
N MET A 195 -5.49 22.16 -12.21
CA MET A 195 -5.16 21.05 -13.08
C MET A 195 -5.87 19.78 -12.61
N ASN A 196 -6.38 19.02 -13.57
CA ASN A 196 -6.95 17.67 -13.38
C ASN A 196 -6.24 16.61 -14.24
N ALA A 197 -5.11 16.95 -14.83
CA ALA A 197 -4.29 16.06 -15.63
C ALA A 197 -2.81 16.31 -15.38
N VAL A 198 -2.00 15.26 -15.47
CA VAL A 198 -0.55 15.29 -15.36
C VAL A 198 0.07 14.75 -16.64
N GLU A 199 1.30 15.17 -16.93
CA GLU A 199 2.03 14.67 -18.07
C GLU A 199 2.43 13.20 -17.83
N GLY A 200 1.86 12.31 -18.65
CA GLY A 200 2.16 10.89 -18.68
C GLY A 200 3.35 10.57 -19.60
N ARG A 201 3.50 9.30 -19.96
CA ARG A 201 4.49 8.88 -20.96
C ARG A 201 4.11 9.46 -22.33
N ASP A 202 5.10 9.73 -23.16
CA ASP A 202 4.92 10.21 -24.54
C ASP A 202 4.19 11.56 -24.64
N ASN A 203 4.37 12.46 -23.66
CA ASN A 203 3.74 13.78 -23.58
C ASN A 203 2.20 13.73 -23.63
N THR A 204 1.59 12.62 -23.29
CA THR A 204 0.13 12.51 -23.16
C THR A 204 -0.32 13.05 -21.82
N MET A 205 -1.46 13.74 -21.79
CA MET A 205 -2.08 14.17 -20.54
C MET A 205 -2.96 13.03 -20.00
N VAL A 206 -2.71 12.64 -18.73
CA VAL A 206 -3.45 11.58 -18.05
C VAL A 206 -4.06 12.09 -16.76
N ALA A 207 -5.25 11.63 -16.42
CA ALA A 207 -5.87 11.95 -15.15
C ALA A 207 -5.02 11.39 -14.00
N PRO A 208 -4.77 12.18 -12.94
CA PRO A 208 -4.06 11.69 -11.76
C PRO A 208 -4.91 10.66 -11.02
N VAL A 209 -4.36 9.46 -10.85
CA VAL A 209 -5.04 8.33 -10.16
C VAL A 209 -4.07 7.67 -9.19
N GLY A 210 -4.55 7.33 -7.98
CA GLY A 210 -3.79 6.50 -7.05
C GLY A 210 -3.93 6.88 -5.58
N THR A 211 -3.46 5.97 -4.74
CA THR A 211 -3.48 6.09 -3.27
C THR A 211 -2.67 7.27 -2.73
N SER A 212 -1.74 7.81 -3.52
CA SER A 212 -0.96 9.01 -3.17
C SER A 212 -1.86 10.24 -2.99
N PHE A 213 -2.87 10.40 -3.83
CA PHE A 213 -3.84 11.50 -3.74
C PHE A 213 -4.81 11.27 -2.58
N SER A 214 -5.27 10.04 -2.39
CA SER A 214 -6.09 9.68 -1.23
C SER A 214 -5.38 9.99 0.09
N ALA A 215 -4.09 9.67 0.19
CA ALA A 215 -3.27 9.97 1.37
C ALA A 215 -3.16 11.48 1.61
N ALA A 216 -3.01 12.29 0.56
CA ALA A 216 -2.97 13.75 0.68
C ALA A 216 -4.29 14.33 1.19
N ILE A 217 -5.44 13.85 0.69
CA ILE A 217 -6.77 14.25 1.17
C ILE A 217 -6.92 13.92 2.66
N VAL A 218 -6.58 12.69 3.06
CA VAL A 218 -6.67 12.25 4.47
C VAL A 218 -5.71 13.04 5.37
N SER A 219 -4.53 13.39 4.88
CA SER A 219 -3.59 14.25 5.60
C SER A 219 -4.17 15.64 5.86
N GLY A 220 -4.88 16.21 4.88
CA GLY A 220 -5.61 17.45 5.05
C GLY A 220 -6.70 17.35 6.12
N VAL A 221 -7.49 16.27 6.11
CA VAL A 221 -8.51 16.02 7.16
C VAL A 221 -7.85 15.85 8.54
N ALA A 222 -6.74 15.13 8.63
CA ALA A 222 -5.98 15.00 9.88
C ALA A 222 -5.51 16.34 10.41
N ALA A 223 -5.06 17.25 9.53
CA ALA A 223 -4.67 18.61 9.89
C ALA A 223 -5.86 19.42 10.43
N LEU A 224 -7.05 19.30 9.82
CA LEU A 224 -8.28 19.94 10.31
C LEU A 224 -8.70 19.39 11.68
N VAL A 225 -8.62 18.07 11.89
CA VAL A 225 -8.89 17.45 13.21
C VAL A 225 -7.91 17.95 14.25
N ARG A 226 -6.62 18.04 13.94
CA ARG A 226 -5.58 18.60 14.82
C ARG A 226 -5.85 20.05 15.19
N ALA A 227 -6.27 20.85 14.21
CA ALA A 227 -6.60 22.27 14.45
C ALA A 227 -7.83 22.43 15.36
N LYS A 228 -8.85 21.58 15.17
CA LYS A 228 -10.07 21.62 15.96
C LYS A 228 -9.91 21.03 17.36
N TYR A 229 -9.11 19.97 17.50
CA TYR A 229 -8.90 19.21 18.72
C TYR A 229 -7.40 19.14 19.08
N PRO A 230 -6.76 20.28 19.42
CA PRO A 230 -5.30 20.33 19.63
C PRO A 230 -4.81 19.50 20.83
N GLN A 231 -5.71 19.12 21.73
CA GLN A 231 -5.41 18.29 22.90
C GLN A 231 -5.27 16.80 22.56
N LEU A 232 -5.75 16.35 21.38
CA LEU A 232 -5.67 14.94 21.01
C LEU A 232 -4.25 14.55 20.64
N THR A 233 -3.85 13.37 21.06
CA THR A 233 -2.60 12.75 20.60
C THR A 233 -2.73 12.28 19.13
N ALA A 234 -1.59 11.99 18.48
CA ALA A 234 -1.60 11.43 17.12
C ALA A 234 -2.45 10.16 17.04
N HIS A 235 -2.33 9.27 18.03
CA HIS A 235 -3.12 8.04 18.12
C HIS A 235 -4.62 8.33 18.23
N GLN A 236 -5.00 9.29 19.09
CA GLN A 236 -6.40 9.68 19.27
C GLN A 236 -6.99 10.34 18.02
N VAL A 237 -6.19 11.13 17.27
CA VAL A 237 -6.61 11.66 15.97
C VAL A 237 -6.88 10.53 14.99
N ILE A 238 -5.99 9.55 14.89
CA ILE A 238 -6.18 8.37 14.03
C ILE A 238 -7.46 7.64 14.45
N ASN A 239 -7.62 7.29 15.72
CA ASN A 239 -8.81 6.58 16.24
C ASN A 239 -10.10 7.32 15.93
N ARG A 240 -10.11 8.65 16.11
CA ARG A 240 -11.26 9.49 15.77
C ARG A 240 -11.61 9.38 14.28
N MET A 241 -10.64 9.47 13.39
CA MET A 241 -10.86 9.38 11.95
C MET A 241 -11.35 7.99 11.54
N LEU A 242 -10.84 6.92 12.16
CA LEU A 242 -11.30 5.55 11.92
C LEU A 242 -12.74 5.32 12.43
N ALA A 243 -13.05 5.81 13.62
CA ALA A 243 -14.36 5.66 14.25
C ALA A 243 -15.48 6.42 13.50
N THR A 244 -15.13 7.47 12.77
CA THR A 244 -16.07 8.28 11.99
C THR A 244 -16.09 7.97 10.51
N ALA A 245 -15.27 7.05 10.03
CA ALA A 245 -15.27 6.60 8.65
C ALA A 245 -16.60 5.89 8.30
N ARG A 246 -17.02 6.00 7.05
CA ARG A 246 -18.20 5.30 6.53
C ARG A 246 -17.86 3.85 6.29
N ALA A 247 -18.18 3.00 7.26
CA ALA A 247 -17.83 1.59 7.26
C ALA A 247 -18.41 0.83 6.06
N PRO A 248 -17.66 -0.11 5.46
CA PRO A 248 -18.19 -1.03 4.47
C PRO A 248 -19.19 -2.00 5.11
N GLY A 249 -20.10 -2.58 4.32
CA GLY A 249 -21.21 -3.39 4.82
C GLY A 249 -20.81 -4.62 5.65
N ARG A 250 -19.56 -5.08 5.53
CA ARG A 250 -19.04 -6.20 6.34
C ARG A 250 -18.13 -5.77 7.50
N GLY A 251 -18.08 -4.48 7.82
CA GLY A 251 -17.20 -3.94 8.85
C GLY A 251 -15.82 -3.59 8.31
N VAL A 252 -14.75 -3.95 9.01
CA VAL A 252 -13.38 -3.63 8.60
C VAL A 252 -12.88 -4.67 7.59
N ASP A 253 -12.29 -4.23 6.47
CA ASP A 253 -11.72 -5.09 5.44
C ASP A 253 -10.26 -4.69 5.10
N ASN A 254 -9.65 -5.40 4.14
CA ASN A 254 -8.27 -5.15 3.72
C ASN A 254 -8.14 -4.24 2.48
N ARG A 255 -9.25 -3.66 1.95
CA ARG A 255 -9.25 -2.74 0.79
C ARG A 255 -9.50 -1.30 1.22
N VAL A 256 -10.50 -1.08 2.07
CA VAL A 256 -10.91 0.24 2.56
C VAL A 256 -10.78 0.37 4.09
N GLY A 257 -10.27 -0.65 4.77
CA GLY A 257 -10.11 -0.64 6.22
C GLY A 257 -11.42 -0.41 6.96
N HIS A 258 -11.46 0.62 7.81
CA HIS A 258 -12.66 1.05 8.54
C HIS A 258 -13.69 1.75 7.66
N GLY A 259 -13.37 2.01 6.39
CA GLY A 259 -14.28 2.62 5.43
C GLY A 259 -13.75 3.90 4.80
N ILE A 260 -14.64 4.63 4.14
CA ILE A 260 -14.31 5.89 3.46
C ILE A 260 -14.29 7.02 4.47
N ILE A 261 -13.27 7.88 4.41
CA ILE A 261 -13.14 9.04 5.28
C ILE A 261 -14.41 9.92 5.22
N ASP A 262 -14.91 10.33 6.39
CA ASP A 262 -15.96 11.34 6.52
C ASP A 262 -15.42 12.56 7.26
N PRO A 263 -14.99 13.61 6.56
CA PRO A 263 -14.43 14.81 7.18
C PRO A 263 -15.40 15.52 8.11
N VAL A 264 -16.69 15.55 7.74
CA VAL A 264 -17.72 16.21 8.55
C VAL A 264 -17.92 15.46 9.85
N ALA A 265 -18.10 14.14 9.79
CA ALA A 265 -18.23 13.33 11.01
C ALA A 265 -16.98 13.40 11.90
N ALA A 266 -15.76 13.35 11.28
CA ALA A 266 -14.51 13.50 12.01
C ALA A 266 -14.40 14.85 12.76
N LEU A 267 -14.98 15.90 12.23
CA LEU A 267 -14.94 17.24 12.83
C LEU A 267 -16.10 17.52 13.78
N THR A 268 -17.25 16.86 13.64
CA THR A 268 -18.48 17.28 14.35
C THR A 268 -19.03 16.27 15.34
N TYR A 269 -18.76 14.96 15.16
CA TYR A 269 -19.30 13.95 16.03
C TYR A 269 -18.64 13.98 17.41
N ASP A 270 -19.42 13.68 18.43
CA ASP A 270 -18.92 13.48 19.79
C ASP A 270 -18.38 12.05 19.91
N ILE A 271 -17.05 11.94 19.86
CA ILE A 271 -16.30 10.68 19.93
C ILE A 271 -15.37 10.71 21.12
N ALA A 272 -15.47 9.70 21.97
CA ALA A 272 -14.55 9.52 23.07
C ALA A 272 -13.11 9.42 22.55
N PRO A 273 -12.14 10.15 23.12
CA PRO A 273 -10.78 10.19 22.61
C PRO A 273 -10.08 8.82 22.56
N GLY A 274 -10.46 7.91 23.45
CA GLY A 274 -9.77 6.62 23.62
C GLY A 274 -8.40 6.78 24.27
N GLU A 275 -7.58 5.73 24.20
CA GLU A 275 -6.25 5.72 24.77
C GLU A 275 -5.32 6.75 24.10
N PRO A 276 -4.49 7.45 24.89
CA PRO A 276 -3.62 8.50 24.34
C PRO A 276 -2.43 7.95 23.53
N VAL A 277 -2.05 6.70 23.76
CA VAL A 277 -0.94 6.03 23.10
C VAL A 277 -1.43 4.72 22.52
N GLY A 278 -1.03 4.41 21.30
CA GLY A 278 -1.34 3.15 20.65
C GLY A 278 -0.60 1.95 21.26
N PRO A 279 -0.88 0.76 20.75
CA PRO A 279 -0.18 -0.45 21.19
C PRO A 279 1.33 -0.29 21.04
N GLN A 280 2.08 -0.56 22.10
CA GLN A 280 3.55 -0.46 22.08
C GLN A 280 4.19 -1.69 21.44
N ARG A 281 3.73 -2.06 20.25
CA ARG A 281 4.29 -3.18 19.48
C ARG A 281 5.25 -2.63 18.43
N LEU A 282 6.51 -3.05 18.50
CA LEU A 282 7.52 -2.72 17.48
C LEU A 282 7.43 -3.66 16.26
N SER A 283 6.75 -4.78 16.39
CA SER A 283 6.47 -5.71 15.30
C SER A 283 5.22 -6.52 15.60
N SER A 284 4.34 -6.68 14.62
CA SER A 284 3.35 -7.75 14.64
C SER A 284 3.97 -8.97 13.97
N PRO A 285 3.83 -10.20 14.52
CA PRO A 285 4.27 -11.38 13.81
C PRO A 285 3.48 -11.50 12.51
N LEU A 286 4.20 -11.42 11.38
CA LEU A 286 3.62 -11.73 10.09
C LEU A 286 3.44 -13.25 10.04
N VAL A 287 2.21 -13.73 10.16
CA VAL A 287 1.88 -15.14 9.96
C VAL A 287 1.83 -15.36 8.47
N LEU A 288 2.96 -15.80 7.92
CA LEU A 288 3.03 -16.15 6.50
C LEU A 288 2.16 -17.38 6.25
N ALA A 289 1.40 -17.35 5.15
CA ALA A 289 0.77 -18.56 4.66
C ALA A 289 1.84 -19.64 4.48
N PRO A 290 1.58 -20.88 4.88
CA PRO A 290 2.54 -21.96 4.65
C PRO A 290 2.87 -22.00 3.16
N PRO A 291 4.17 -22.21 2.80
CA PRO A 291 4.56 -22.28 1.42
C PRO A 291 3.67 -23.30 0.71
N LYS A 292 3.10 -22.93 -0.43
CA LYS A 292 2.30 -23.87 -1.24
C LYS A 292 3.21 -25.06 -1.49
N VAL A 293 2.91 -26.17 -0.86
CA VAL A 293 3.61 -27.46 -1.11
C VAL A 293 3.45 -27.71 -2.60
N GLY A 294 4.54 -27.67 -3.34
CA GLY A 294 4.56 -27.94 -4.76
C GLY A 294 3.85 -29.29 -4.97
N ARG A 295 2.90 -29.32 -5.90
CA ARG A 295 2.18 -30.57 -6.20
C ARG A 295 3.23 -31.63 -6.51
N ASP A 296 3.26 -32.71 -5.72
CA ASP A 296 4.16 -33.81 -5.99
C ASP A 296 3.79 -34.43 -7.34
N MET A 297 4.60 -34.14 -8.35
CA MET A 297 4.38 -34.58 -9.72
C MET A 297 4.96 -36.01 -9.95
N THR A 298 5.56 -36.61 -8.93
CA THR A 298 6.16 -37.95 -9.04
C THR A 298 5.16 -38.97 -9.51
N ALA A 299 3.95 -38.97 -8.94
CA ALA A 299 2.88 -39.88 -9.33
C ALA A 299 2.43 -39.65 -10.78
N VAL A 300 2.41 -38.40 -11.25
CA VAL A 300 2.05 -38.03 -12.62
C VAL A 300 3.13 -38.54 -13.62
N TRP A 301 4.39 -38.36 -13.27
CA TRP A 301 5.50 -38.83 -14.11
C TRP A 301 5.59 -40.35 -14.17
N VAL A 302 5.34 -41.05 -13.06
CA VAL A 302 5.26 -42.51 -13.01
C VAL A 302 4.10 -43.02 -13.87
N ALA A 303 2.93 -42.40 -13.77
CA ALA A 303 1.77 -42.78 -14.59
C ALA A 303 2.03 -42.53 -16.08
N ALA A 304 2.59 -41.36 -16.43
CA ALA A 304 2.92 -41.03 -17.82
C ALA A 304 3.97 -41.97 -18.41
N GLY A 305 5.01 -42.31 -17.63
CA GLY A 305 6.02 -43.28 -18.00
C GLY A 305 5.46 -44.69 -18.19
N GLY A 306 4.55 -45.12 -17.32
CA GLY A 306 3.86 -46.41 -17.44
C GLY A 306 3.00 -46.51 -18.68
N VAL A 307 2.22 -45.45 -19.00
CA VAL A 307 1.43 -45.39 -20.23
C VAL A 307 2.30 -45.42 -21.49
N GLY A 308 3.40 -44.68 -21.45
CA GLY A 308 4.38 -44.66 -22.55
C GLY A 308 5.00 -46.06 -22.80
N ALA A 309 5.40 -46.75 -21.74
CA ALA A 309 5.97 -48.11 -21.85
C ALA A 309 4.94 -49.09 -22.40
N LEU A 310 3.70 -49.07 -21.95
CA LEU A 310 2.60 -49.88 -22.45
C LEU A 310 2.35 -49.63 -23.95
N ALA A 311 2.33 -48.39 -24.38
CA ALA A 311 2.15 -48.03 -25.79
C ALA A 311 3.28 -48.59 -26.67
N VAL A 312 4.54 -48.54 -26.21
CA VAL A 312 5.68 -49.15 -26.92
C VAL A 312 5.54 -50.66 -27.01
N VAL A 313 5.20 -51.35 -25.92
CA VAL A 313 4.98 -52.80 -25.93
C VAL A 313 3.84 -53.20 -26.85
N CYS A 314 2.71 -52.54 -26.79
CA CYS A 314 1.56 -52.80 -27.70
C CYS A 314 1.93 -52.57 -29.15
N SER A 315 2.69 -51.52 -29.48
CA SER A 315 3.12 -51.25 -30.83
C SER A 315 4.08 -52.33 -31.33
N ALA A 316 5.00 -52.81 -30.49
CA ALA A 316 5.93 -53.91 -30.86
C ALA A 316 5.20 -55.23 -31.09
N VAL A 317 4.20 -55.56 -30.25
CA VAL A 317 3.38 -56.77 -30.41
C VAL A 317 2.53 -56.72 -31.70
N LEU A 318 1.87 -55.59 -31.95
CA LEU A 318 1.08 -55.39 -33.14
C LEU A 318 1.94 -55.39 -34.41
N GLY A 319 3.11 -54.77 -34.39
CA GLY A 319 4.08 -54.79 -35.46
C GLY A 319 4.60 -56.17 -35.76
N SER A 320 4.92 -56.97 -34.70
CA SER A 320 5.36 -58.36 -34.85
C SER A 320 4.27 -59.26 -35.45
N ALA A 321 3.02 -59.09 -34.99
CA ALA A 321 1.86 -59.82 -35.47
C ALA A 321 1.56 -59.51 -36.97
N ALA A 322 1.71 -58.24 -37.36
CA ALA A 322 1.56 -57.82 -38.73
C ALA A 322 2.64 -58.42 -39.65
N LEU A 323 3.90 -58.46 -39.18
CA LEU A 323 5.03 -59.06 -39.90
C LEU A 323 4.87 -60.60 -40.07
N MET A 324 4.36 -61.30 -39.02
CA MET A 324 4.10 -62.72 -39.13
C MET A 324 2.95 -63.05 -40.11
N ARG A 325 1.89 -62.22 -40.13
CA ARG A 325 0.80 -62.38 -41.11
C ARG A 325 1.27 -62.16 -42.55
N SER A 326 2.14 -61.21 -42.77
CA SER A 326 2.69 -60.92 -44.14
C SER A 326 3.63 -62.03 -44.61
N ARG A 327 4.31 -62.77 -43.73
CA ARG A 327 5.16 -63.94 -44.08
C ARG A 327 4.40 -65.22 -44.31
N GLY A 328 3.20 -65.36 -43.77
CA GLY A 328 2.37 -66.54 -43.94
C GLY A 328 1.50 -66.54 -45.20
N GLN A 329 1.53 -65.44 -45.98
CA GLN A 329 0.84 -65.29 -47.26
C GLN A 329 1.75 -65.34 -48.50
N ARG A 330 3.03 -65.76 -48.34
CA ARG A 330 3.93 -66.04 -49.44
C ARG A 330 4.23 -67.54 -49.61
#